data_74c659f7f97f300acb42ab30c9553733
#
_entry.id   74c659f7f97f300acb42ab30c9553733
#
_cell.length_a   1.000
_cell.length_b   1.000
_cell.length_c   1.000
_cell.angle_alpha   90.00
_cell.angle_beta   90.00
_cell.angle_gamma   90.00
#
_symmetry.space_group_name_H-M   'P 1'
#
loop_
_entity.id
_entity.type
_entity.pdbx_description
1 polymer ?
#
loop_
_entity_poly.entity_id
_entity_poly.type
_entity_poly.pdbx_seq_one_letter_code
_entity_poly.pdbx_strand_id
1 'polypeptide(L)'
;MKKLLISAALMSAFTFANANITNASINGERVRTGDTFGQIVGKLGQPATTYDYTKNVGGKETPVREVSYIDGNKTYTITIENGKVTNIKTSR
;
A
#
# COMPACT_ATOMS: atom_id res chain seq x y z
N MET A 1 -24.13 -21.33 3.49
CA MET A 1 -23.53 -21.42 3.58
C MET A 1 -23.20 -21.02 3.95
N LYS A 2 -23.46 -20.76 4.12
CA LYS A 2 -23.00 -20.57 4.43
C LYS A 2 -22.29 -20.12 5.01
N LYS A 3 -22.20 -19.94 5.31
CA LYS A 3 -21.46 -19.64 5.90
C LYS A 3 -20.56 -19.05 5.84
N LEU A 4 -20.43 -18.90 5.60
CA LEU A 4 -19.62 -18.36 5.58
C LEU A 4 -19.48 -17.42 5.48
N LEU A 5 -19.78 -17.10 5.23
CA LEU A 5 -19.74 -16.09 5.11
C LEU A 5 -19.73 -15.19 5.98
N ILE A 6 -20.06 -15.26 6.33
CA ILE A 6 -20.05 -14.61 7.43
C ILE A 6 -18.86 -14.09 7.91
N SER A 7 -17.95 -14.78 7.90
CA SER A 7 -16.69 -14.38 8.35
C SER A 7 -16.22 -13.17 7.63
N ALA A 8 -16.64 -13.04 6.48
CA ALA A 8 -16.22 -11.90 5.70
C ALA A 8 -16.67 -10.63 6.31
N ALA A 9 -17.87 -10.60 6.78
CA ALA A 9 -18.37 -9.40 7.34
C ALA A 9 -17.61 -9.02 8.56
N LEU A 10 -17.24 -9.99 9.30
CA LEU A 10 -16.53 -9.73 10.49
C LEU A 10 -15.24 -9.04 10.23
N MET A 11 -14.59 -9.39 9.16
CA MET A 11 -13.31 -8.85 8.87
C MET A 11 -13.32 -7.39 8.62
N SER A 12 -14.39 -6.89 8.09
CA SER A 12 -14.39 -5.49 7.72
C SER A 12 -14.15 -4.57 8.88
N ALA A 13 -14.47 -5.00 10.07
CA ALA A 13 -14.32 -4.15 11.21
C ALA A 13 -12.87 -3.81 11.52
N PHE A 14 -11.98 -4.63 11.06
CA PHE A 14 -10.59 -4.43 11.39
C PHE A 14 -9.89 -3.42 10.52
N THR A 15 -10.56 -2.88 9.55
CA THR A 15 -9.90 -2.00 8.63
C THR A 15 -10.13 -0.53 8.93
N PHE A 16 -10.71 -0.20 10.06
CA PHE A 16 -10.99 1.18 10.40
C PHE A 16 -9.77 2.06 10.33
N ALA A 17 -8.64 1.58 10.82
CA ALA A 17 -7.46 2.40 10.86
C ALA A 17 -6.69 2.42 9.55
N ASN A 18 -6.98 1.47 8.66
CA ASN A 18 -6.27 1.34 7.41
C ASN A 18 -7.25 1.21 6.28
N ALA A 19 -7.06 1.97 5.24
CA ALA A 19 -7.90 1.89 4.06
C ALA A 19 -7.02 1.61 2.86
N ASN A 20 -7.47 0.69 2.00
CA ASN A 20 -6.79 0.40 0.74
C ASN A 20 -7.39 1.30 -0.32
N ILE A 21 -6.54 2.01 -1.03
CA ILE A 21 -6.99 2.94 -2.04
C ILE A 21 -6.16 2.76 -3.30
N THR A 22 -6.71 3.17 -4.42
CA THR A 22 -6.02 3.03 -5.70
C THR A 22 -5.34 4.32 -6.12
N ASN A 23 -5.64 5.43 -5.47
CA ASN A 23 -4.90 6.65 -5.68
C ASN A 23 -5.00 7.50 -4.42
N ALA A 24 -4.01 8.35 -4.23
CA ALA A 24 -3.94 9.19 -3.05
C ALA A 24 -3.22 10.47 -3.39
N SER A 25 -3.51 11.51 -2.63
CA SER A 25 -2.74 12.75 -2.69
C SER A 25 -1.88 12.77 -1.43
N ILE A 26 -0.57 12.74 -1.62
CA ILE A 26 0.39 12.70 -0.52
C ILE A 26 1.27 13.92 -0.67
N ASN A 27 1.25 14.79 0.34
CA ASN A 27 2.02 16.03 0.30
C ASN A 27 1.81 16.81 -1.01
N GLY A 28 0.57 16.78 -1.50
CA GLY A 28 0.22 17.53 -2.69
C GLY A 28 0.46 16.80 -4.00
N GLU A 29 1.01 15.60 -3.96
CA GLU A 29 1.32 14.86 -5.18
C GLU A 29 0.41 13.66 -5.33
N ARG A 30 -0.03 13.40 -6.54
CA ARG A 30 -0.92 12.29 -6.82
C ARG A 30 -0.12 11.01 -7.01
N VAL A 31 -0.51 9.98 -6.29
CA VAL A 31 0.10 8.65 -6.40
C VAL A 31 -1.00 7.65 -6.74
N ARG A 32 -0.77 6.80 -7.70
CA ARG A 32 -1.77 5.83 -8.16
C ARG A 32 -1.16 4.45 -8.33
N THR A 33 -2.00 3.43 -8.26
CA THR A 33 -1.55 2.08 -8.58
C THR A 33 -1.09 2.08 -10.04
N GLY A 34 -0.01 1.37 -10.30
CA GLY A 34 0.60 1.36 -11.62
C GLY A 34 1.75 2.33 -11.78
N ASP A 35 1.88 3.30 -10.86
CA ASP A 35 3.02 4.21 -10.91
C ASP A 35 4.29 3.43 -10.58
N THR A 36 5.42 3.87 -11.12
CA THR A 36 6.69 3.23 -10.82
C THR A 36 7.29 3.82 -9.56
N PHE A 37 8.19 3.07 -8.94
CA PHE A 37 8.86 3.57 -7.75
C PHE A 37 9.65 4.84 -8.06
N GLY A 38 10.26 4.90 -9.24
CA GLY A 38 11.00 6.10 -9.63
C GLY A 38 10.11 7.32 -9.69
N GLN A 39 8.87 7.15 -10.17
CA GLN A 39 7.93 8.26 -10.20
C GLN A 39 7.57 8.70 -8.79
N ILE A 40 7.41 7.76 -7.88
CA ILE A 40 7.07 8.06 -6.49
C ILE A 40 8.20 8.88 -5.86
N VAL A 41 9.43 8.43 -6.00
CA VAL A 41 10.56 9.13 -5.42
C VAL A 41 10.75 10.50 -6.06
N GLY A 42 10.50 10.58 -7.37
CA GLY A 42 10.62 11.87 -8.06
C GLY A 42 9.62 12.89 -7.56
N LYS A 43 8.43 12.44 -7.16
CA LYS A 43 7.40 13.36 -6.67
C LYS A 43 7.55 13.64 -5.18
N LEU A 44 7.82 12.62 -4.40
CA LEU A 44 7.74 12.70 -2.95
C LEU A 44 9.09 12.73 -2.24
N GLY A 45 10.15 12.41 -2.93
CA GLY A 45 11.46 12.33 -2.32
C GLY A 45 11.64 11.01 -1.61
N GLN A 46 12.54 10.95 -0.67
CA GLN A 46 12.84 9.72 0.05
C GLN A 46 11.75 9.40 1.04
N PRO A 47 11.35 8.13 1.13
CA PRO A 47 10.31 7.75 2.09
C PRO A 47 10.82 7.79 3.52
N ALA A 48 9.89 7.88 4.45
CA ALA A 48 10.23 7.85 5.87
C ALA A 48 10.74 6.48 6.28
N THR A 49 10.15 5.42 5.73
CA THR A 49 10.61 4.06 5.99
C THR A 49 10.56 3.25 4.71
N THR A 50 11.40 2.23 4.65
CA THR A 50 11.43 1.30 3.53
C THR A 50 11.61 -0.10 4.07
N TYR A 51 10.81 -1.03 3.58
CA TYR A 51 10.89 -2.42 3.98
C TYR A 51 10.79 -3.29 2.73
N ASP A 52 11.81 -4.13 2.53
CA ASP A 52 11.86 -5.01 1.35
C ASP A 52 11.69 -6.45 1.77
N TYR A 53 10.90 -7.19 1.02
CA TYR A 53 10.77 -8.62 1.25
C TYR A 53 10.35 -9.29 -0.06
N THR A 54 10.36 -10.62 -0.04
CA THR A 54 9.96 -11.40 -1.20
C THR A 54 8.66 -12.13 -0.87
N LYS A 55 7.69 -11.98 -1.73
CA LYS A 55 6.41 -12.65 -1.57
C LYS A 55 6.44 -13.92 -2.43
N ASN A 56 6.00 -15.03 -1.85
CA ASN A 56 5.92 -16.28 -2.59
C ASN A 56 4.46 -16.69 -2.68
N VAL A 57 3.94 -16.73 -3.89
CA VAL A 57 2.57 -17.12 -4.11
C VAL A 57 2.57 -18.22 -5.19
N GLY A 58 2.16 -19.42 -4.80
CA GLY A 58 2.09 -20.51 -5.76
C GLY A 58 3.44 -20.89 -6.35
N GLY A 59 4.51 -20.74 -5.59
CA GLY A 59 5.84 -21.05 -6.08
C GLY A 59 6.51 -19.93 -6.83
N LYS A 60 5.80 -18.82 -7.04
CA LYS A 60 6.36 -17.67 -7.75
C LYS A 60 6.82 -16.66 -6.74
N GLU A 61 8.05 -16.21 -6.86
CA GLU A 61 8.62 -15.22 -5.97
C GLU A 61 8.53 -13.85 -6.61
N THR A 62 8.06 -12.89 -5.85
CA THR A 62 7.91 -11.52 -6.32
C THR A 62 8.58 -10.58 -5.33
N PRO A 63 9.49 -9.73 -5.79
CA PRO A 63 10.09 -8.76 -4.89
C PRO A 63 9.07 -7.68 -4.55
N VAL A 64 8.95 -7.36 -3.27
CA VAL A 64 8.01 -6.37 -2.78
C VAL A 64 8.75 -5.35 -1.97
N ARG A 65 8.41 -4.09 -2.16
CA ARG A 65 8.94 -2.99 -1.35
C ARG A 65 7.77 -2.22 -0.78
N GLU A 66 7.81 -1.99 0.52
CA GLU A 66 6.81 -1.15 1.16
C GLU A 66 7.51 0.10 1.64
N VAL A 67 7.00 1.25 1.26
CA VAL A 67 7.57 2.52 1.68
C VAL A 67 6.48 3.33 2.35
N SER A 68 6.84 4.16 3.31
CA SER A 68 5.86 5.00 3.95
C SER A 68 6.25 6.47 3.83
N TYR A 69 5.21 7.29 3.69
CA TYR A 69 5.34 8.73 3.63
C TYR A 69 4.39 9.32 4.65
N ILE A 70 4.82 10.39 5.27
CA ILE A 70 4.04 11.06 6.29
C ILE A 70 3.52 12.37 5.72
N ASP A 71 2.22 12.58 5.85
CA ASP A 71 1.58 13.80 5.39
C ASP A 71 0.69 14.28 6.53
N GLY A 72 1.20 15.23 7.30
CA GLY A 72 0.47 15.72 8.45
C GLY A 72 0.38 14.64 9.52
N ASN A 73 -0.84 14.29 9.88
CA ASN A 73 -1.05 13.22 10.87
C ASN A 73 -1.43 11.89 10.23
N LYS A 74 -1.23 11.78 8.92
CA LYS A 74 -1.52 10.55 8.21
C LYS A 74 -0.23 9.90 7.75
N THR A 75 -0.23 8.58 7.73
CA THR A 75 0.88 7.81 7.18
C THR A 75 0.35 7.00 6.02
N TYR A 76 0.99 7.13 4.87
CA TYR A 76 0.63 6.38 3.69
C TYR A 76 1.67 5.30 3.48
N THR A 77 1.21 4.06 3.38
CA THR A 77 2.10 2.94 3.08
C THR A 77 1.83 2.48 1.66
N ILE A 78 2.85 2.53 0.84
CA ILE A 78 2.75 2.19 -0.57
C ILE A 78 3.45 0.88 -0.80
N THR A 79 2.73 -0.08 -1.36
CA THR A 79 3.27 -1.40 -1.68
C THR A 79 3.65 -1.42 -3.14
N ILE A 80 4.88 -1.79 -3.41
CA ILE A 80 5.43 -1.80 -4.76
C ILE A 80 5.89 -3.21 -5.08
N GLU A 81 5.30 -3.79 -6.13
CA GLU A 81 5.66 -5.12 -6.59
C GLU A 81 6.17 -5.02 -8.00
N ASN A 82 7.34 -5.61 -8.24
CA ASN A 82 7.99 -5.55 -9.55
C ASN A 82 8.16 -4.12 -10.03
N GLY A 83 8.45 -3.22 -9.08
CA GLY A 83 8.71 -1.83 -9.41
C GLY A 83 7.51 -0.95 -9.61
N LYS A 84 6.30 -1.49 -9.46
CA LYS A 84 5.08 -0.71 -9.66
C LYS A 84 4.19 -0.75 -8.43
N VAL A 85 3.49 0.34 -8.19
CA VAL A 85 2.59 0.44 -7.06
C VAL A 85 1.40 -0.50 -7.27
N THR A 86 1.15 -1.37 -6.29
CA THR A 86 0.01 -2.27 -6.34
C THR A 86 -1.01 -1.96 -5.28
N ASN A 87 -0.64 -1.24 -4.23
CA ASN A 87 -1.57 -0.96 -3.15
C ASN A 87 -1.12 0.27 -2.38
N ILE A 88 -2.07 1.03 -1.88
CA ILE A 88 -1.81 2.20 -1.06
C ILE A 88 -2.71 2.11 0.15
N LYS A 89 -2.14 2.23 1.34
CA LYS A 89 -2.88 2.21 2.59
C LYS A 89 -2.69 3.53 3.32
N THR A 90 -3.73 3.96 4.00
CA THR A 90 -3.67 5.17 4.81
C THR A 90 -3.97 4.79 6.25
N SER A 91 -3.18 5.32 7.18
CA SER A 91 -3.46 5.13 8.59
C SER A 91 -3.17 6.43 9.33
N ARG A 92 -3.72 6.55 10.52
CA ARG A 92 -3.54 7.73 11.36
C ARG A 92 -2.96 7.36 12.70
#